data_9c2470d9352aa9f39e8d13068a61600d
#
_entry.id   9c2470d9352aa9f39e8d13068a61600d
#
_cell.length_a   1.000
_cell.length_b   1.000
_cell.length_c   1.000
_cell.angle_alpha   90.00
_cell.angle_beta   90.00
_cell.angle_gamma   90.00
#
_symmetry.space_group_name_H-M   'P 1'
#
loop_
_entity.id
_entity.type
_entity.pdbx_description
1 polymer ?
#
loop_
_entity_poly.entity_id
_entity_poly.type
_entity_poly.pdbx_seq_one_letter_code
_entity_poly.pdbx_strand_id
1 'polypeptide(L)'
;MKASRHQIAAVIAERLHKKPIERTALIQQLAAYLLSENRLNELEPLLRDIVSYRAEAGVVEATTRSVYRLSDKDLVDIKLLTHQVRSKASKVIINEQHDPAVVGGVRVEIVDQQLDLTVQAQLGRLKRLTTPERLGS
;
A
#
# COMPACT_ATOMS: atom_id res chain seq x y z
N MET A 1 -18.55 4.41 -26.55
CA MET A 1 -17.09 4.27 -26.38
C MET A 1 -16.78 3.95 -24.92
N LYS A 2 -16.03 2.91 -24.69
CA LYS A 2 -15.68 2.50 -23.31
C LYS A 2 -14.44 3.27 -22.83
N ALA A 3 -14.47 3.73 -21.58
CA ALA A 3 -13.31 4.38 -20.97
C ALA A 3 -12.19 3.36 -20.78
N SER A 4 -10.96 3.78 -21.00
CA SER A 4 -9.80 2.94 -20.76
C SER A 4 -9.56 2.79 -19.25
N ARG A 5 -8.84 1.72 -18.88
CA ARG A 5 -8.50 1.50 -17.48
C ARG A 5 -7.75 2.69 -16.89
N HIS A 6 -6.82 3.28 -17.63
CA HIS A 6 -6.05 4.43 -17.14
C HIS A 6 -6.93 5.66 -16.93
N GLN A 7 -7.88 5.90 -17.81
CA GLN A 7 -8.80 7.03 -17.67
C GLN A 7 -9.67 6.87 -16.42
N ILE A 8 -10.19 5.68 -16.20
CA ILE A 8 -11.01 5.37 -15.02
C ILE A 8 -10.20 5.55 -13.75
N ALA A 9 -8.97 5.02 -13.72
CA ALA A 9 -8.09 5.14 -12.56
C ALA A 9 -7.77 6.60 -12.23
N ALA A 10 -7.48 7.42 -13.23
CA ALA A 10 -7.17 8.83 -13.03
C ALA A 10 -8.35 9.59 -12.43
N VAL A 11 -9.55 9.38 -12.96
CA VAL A 11 -10.77 10.03 -12.45
C VAL A 11 -11.06 9.63 -11.01
N ILE A 12 -10.96 8.35 -10.71
CA ILE A 12 -11.24 7.86 -9.36
C ILE A 12 -10.18 8.34 -8.37
N ALA A 13 -8.91 8.33 -8.75
CA ALA A 13 -7.83 8.80 -7.90
C ALA A 13 -8.03 10.29 -7.53
N GLU A 14 -8.39 11.11 -8.52
CA GLU A 14 -8.67 12.52 -8.28
C GLU A 14 -9.86 12.71 -7.34
N ARG A 15 -10.92 11.94 -7.55
CA ARG A 15 -12.11 12.03 -6.72
C ARG A 15 -11.85 11.59 -5.28
N LEU A 16 -11.04 10.56 -5.08
CA LEU A 16 -10.62 10.12 -3.75
C LEU A 16 -9.78 11.17 -3.05
N HIS A 17 -8.98 11.91 -3.79
CA HIS A 17 -8.18 13.00 -3.24
C HIS A 17 -9.08 14.11 -2.70
N LYS A 18 -10.15 14.45 -3.41
CA LYS A 18 -11.09 15.50 -3.02
C LYS A 18 -12.03 15.05 -1.88
N LYS A 19 -12.50 13.80 -1.95
CA LYS A 19 -13.49 13.29 -1.00
C LYS A 19 -13.12 11.89 -0.52
N PRO A 20 -12.14 11.74 0.39
CA PRO A 20 -11.70 10.41 0.85
C PRO A 20 -12.80 9.59 1.55
N ILE A 21 -13.78 10.26 2.14
CA ILE A 21 -14.88 9.59 2.86
C ILE A 21 -15.72 8.73 1.93
N GLU A 22 -15.77 9.04 0.65
CA GLU A 22 -16.57 8.30 -0.33
C GLU A 22 -15.85 7.08 -0.90
N ARG A 23 -14.70 6.70 -0.36
CA ARG A 23 -13.88 5.64 -0.90
C ARG A 23 -14.63 4.32 -1.11
N THR A 24 -15.34 3.85 -0.09
CA THR A 24 -16.07 2.58 -0.16
C THR A 24 -17.18 2.64 -1.21
N ALA A 25 -17.93 3.74 -1.23
CA ALA A 25 -19.00 3.93 -2.21
C ALA A 25 -18.44 3.97 -3.64
N LEU A 26 -17.32 4.67 -3.85
CA LEU A 26 -16.69 4.75 -5.17
C LEU A 26 -16.22 3.37 -5.65
N ILE A 27 -15.61 2.59 -4.78
CA ILE A 27 -15.12 1.25 -5.15
C ILE A 27 -16.30 0.33 -5.47
N GLN A 28 -17.40 0.41 -4.71
CA GLN A 28 -18.59 -0.36 -5.00
C GLN A 28 -19.21 0.02 -6.33
N GLN A 29 -19.29 1.32 -6.64
CA GLN A 29 -19.81 1.79 -7.92
C GLN A 29 -18.89 1.34 -9.08
N LEU A 30 -17.59 1.37 -8.87
CA LEU A 30 -16.63 0.91 -9.85
C LEU A 30 -16.80 -0.58 -10.14
N ALA A 31 -16.92 -1.39 -9.09
CA ALA A 31 -17.12 -2.83 -9.25
C ALA A 31 -18.41 -3.13 -10.00
N ALA A 32 -19.51 -2.41 -9.68
CA ALA A 32 -20.77 -2.55 -10.36
C ALA A 32 -20.67 -2.18 -11.85
N TYR A 33 -19.96 -1.10 -12.16
CA TYR A 33 -19.72 -0.69 -13.55
C TYR A 33 -18.95 -1.75 -14.32
N LEU A 34 -17.85 -2.25 -13.75
CA LEU A 34 -17.03 -3.28 -14.39
C LEU A 34 -17.81 -4.57 -14.61
N LEU A 35 -18.67 -4.93 -13.64
CA LEU A 35 -19.52 -6.10 -13.77
C LEU A 35 -20.50 -5.94 -14.93
N SER A 36 -21.14 -4.76 -15.03
CA SER A 36 -22.11 -4.48 -16.10
C SER A 36 -21.47 -4.50 -17.48
N GLU A 37 -20.20 -4.10 -17.59
CA GLU A 37 -19.44 -4.09 -18.84
C GLU A 37 -18.66 -5.38 -19.11
N ASN A 38 -18.87 -6.39 -18.26
CA ASN A 38 -18.15 -7.67 -18.35
C ASN A 38 -16.64 -7.50 -18.28
N ARG A 39 -16.19 -6.57 -17.40
CA ARG A 39 -14.78 -6.20 -17.23
C ARG A 39 -14.29 -6.40 -15.79
N LEU A 40 -14.93 -7.27 -15.03
CA LEU A 40 -14.58 -7.46 -13.62
C LEU A 40 -13.14 -7.94 -13.43
N ASN A 41 -12.57 -8.62 -14.42
CA ASN A 41 -11.18 -9.03 -14.39
C ASN A 41 -10.19 -7.85 -14.41
N GLU A 42 -10.65 -6.65 -14.73
CA GLU A 42 -9.82 -5.44 -14.70
C GLU A 42 -9.82 -4.75 -13.33
N LEU A 43 -10.63 -5.23 -12.37
CA LEU A 43 -10.75 -4.56 -11.08
C LEU A 43 -9.42 -4.48 -10.32
N GLU A 44 -8.72 -5.57 -10.19
CA GLU A 44 -7.46 -5.60 -9.43
C GLU A 44 -6.37 -4.74 -10.07
N PRO A 45 -6.08 -4.86 -11.39
CA PRO A 45 -5.14 -3.94 -12.02
C PRO A 45 -5.58 -2.48 -11.94
N LEU A 46 -6.88 -2.21 -11.99
CA LEU A 46 -7.40 -0.87 -11.88
C LEU A 46 -7.15 -0.28 -10.49
N LEU A 47 -7.35 -1.07 -9.43
CA LEU A 47 -7.05 -0.61 -8.08
C LEU A 47 -5.57 -0.29 -7.92
N ARG A 48 -4.68 -1.06 -8.51
CA ARG A 48 -3.24 -0.76 -8.51
C ARG A 48 -2.92 0.53 -9.27
N ASP A 49 -3.58 0.74 -10.39
CA ASP A 49 -3.42 2.00 -11.16
C ASP A 49 -3.85 3.21 -10.33
N ILE A 50 -4.96 3.09 -9.58
CA ILE A 50 -5.43 4.16 -8.70
C ILE A 50 -4.38 4.49 -7.64
N VAL A 51 -3.81 3.48 -7.00
CA VAL A 51 -2.77 3.68 -5.98
C VAL A 51 -1.55 4.37 -6.59
N SER A 52 -1.15 3.97 -7.79
CA SER A 52 -0.01 4.57 -8.48
C SER A 52 -0.26 6.04 -8.83
N TYR A 53 -1.44 6.37 -9.33
CA TYR A 53 -1.81 7.76 -9.60
C TYR A 53 -1.79 8.62 -8.35
N ARG A 54 -2.29 8.10 -7.24
CA ARG A 54 -2.28 8.81 -5.97
C ARG A 54 -0.85 9.02 -5.47
N ALA A 55 0.02 8.04 -5.66
CA ALA A 55 1.43 8.16 -5.28
C ALA A 55 2.13 9.27 -6.07
N GLU A 56 1.85 9.39 -7.37
CA GLU A 56 2.38 10.47 -8.19
C GLU A 56 1.91 11.84 -7.72
N ALA A 57 0.72 11.92 -7.16
CA ALA A 57 0.18 13.15 -6.58
C ALA A 57 0.66 13.39 -5.14
N GLY A 58 1.52 12.55 -4.61
CA GLY A 58 2.09 12.68 -3.27
C GLY A 58 1.33 11.94 -2.17
N VAL A 59 0.28 11.20 -2.50
CA VAL A 59 -0.49 10.40 -1.53
C VAL A 59 -0.08 8.94 -1.68
N VAL A 60 0.68 8.43 -0.75
CA VAL A 60 1.18 7.06 -0.79
C VAL A 60 0.39 6.17 0.14
N GLU A 61 -0.10 5.06 -0.37
CA GLU A 61 -0.80 4.06 0.44
C GLU A 61 0.15 2.93 0.77
N ALA A 62 0.22 2.61 2.06
CA ALA A 62 0.98 1.48 2.58
C ALA A 62 -0.02 0.46 3.11
N THR A 63 -0.05 -0.73 2.54
CA THR A 63 -0.88 -1.82 3.03
C THR A 63 -0.04 -2.69 3.95
N THR A 64 -0.48 -2.84 5.20
CA THR A 64 0.22 -3.64 6.19
C THR A 64 -0.50 -4.96 6.40
N ARG A 65 0.28 -6.03 6.55
CA ARG A 65 -0.23 -7.35 6.88
C ARG A 65 0.47 -7.86 8.12
N SER A 66 -0.31 -8.20 9.14
CA SER A 66 0.24 -8.71 10.40
C SER A 66 -0.74 -9.64 11.08
N VAL A 67 -0.24 -10.46 12.00
CA VAL A 67 -1.07 -11.35 12.82
C VAL A 67 -1.75 -10.58 13.95
N TYR A 68 -1.15 -9.48 14.37
CA TYR A 68 -1.62 -8.66 15.48
C TYR A 68 -1.97 -7.26 15.03
N ARG A 69 -2.71 -6.56 15.91
CA ARG A 69 -3.05 -5.16 15.68
C ARG A 69 -1.82 -4.29 15.88
N LEU A 70 -1.60 -3.36 14.96
CA LEU A 70 -0.45 -2.46 15.04
C LEU A 70 -0.63 -1.43 16.14
N SER A 71 0.43 -1.17 16.90
CA SER A 71 0.46 -0.11 17.90
C SER A 71 0.68 1.25 17.25
N ASP A 72 0.45 2.33 18.00
CA ASP A 72 0.71 3.68 17.51
C ASP A 72 2.18 3.86 17.11
N LYS A 73 3.10 3.25 17.85
CA LYS A 73 4.51 3.27 17.53
C LYS A 73 4.79 2.57 16.20
N ASP A 74 4.16 1.41 15.98
CA ASP A 74 4.29 0.68 14.72
C ASP A 74 3.82 1.52 13.54
N LEU A 75 2.71 2.22 13.70
CA LEU A 75 2.17 3.10 12.65
C LEU A 75 3.12 4.25 12.34
N VAL A 76 3.71 4.86 13.36
CA VAL A 76 4.70 5.93 13.16
C VAL A 76 5.93 5.40 12.43
N ASP A 77 6.44 4.24 12.83
CA ASP A 77 7.60 3.63 12.21
C ASP A 77 7.34 3.29 10.73
N ILE A 78 6.15 2.79 10.43
CA ILE A 78 5.76 2.47 9.04
C ILE A 78 5.67 3.73 8.21
N LYS A 79 5.11 4.81 8.75
CA LYS A 79 5.05 6.10 8.04
C LYS A 79 6.44 6.63 7.74
N LEU A 80 7.34 6.58 8.71
CA LEU A 80 8.73 7.02 8.51
C LEU A 80 9.43 6.19 7.44
N LEU A 81 9.24 4.87 7.48
CA LEU A 81 9.80 3.98 6.47
C LEU A 81 9.25 4.29 5.08
N THR A 82 7.96 4.54 4.98
CA THR A 82 7.32 4.90 3.72
C THR A 82 7.89 6.19 3.16
N HIS A 83 8.13 7.19 4.02
CA HIS A 83 8.76 8.43 3.60
C HIS A 83 10.20 8.22 3.13
N GLN A 84 10.93 7.28 3.70
CA GLN A 84 12.29 6.95 3.24
C GLN A 84 12.26 6.33 1.83
N VAL A 85 11.29 5.49 1.57
CA VAL A 85 11.12 4.83 0.27
C VAL A 85 10.55 5.80 -0.77
N ARG A 86 9.62 6.65 -0.35
CA ARG A 86 8.95 7.64 -1.21
C ARG A 86 9.16 9.02 -0.63
N SER A 87 10.33 9.59 -0.85
CA SER A 87 10.72 10.87 -0.24
C SER A 87 9.83 12.05 -0.62
N LYS A 88 9.13 11.97 -1.74
CA LYS A 88 8.22 13.02 -2.21
C LYS A 88 6.81 12.88 -1.68
N ALA A 89 6.53 11.87 -0.86
CA ALA A 89 5.21 11.68 -0.29
C ALA A 89 4.84 12.83 0.64
N SER A 90 3.72 13.46 0.39
CA SER A 90 3.17 14.49 1.26
C SER A 90 2.24 13.90 2.32
N LYS A 91 1.64 12.76 2.01
CA LYS A 91 0.71 12.06 2.90
C LYS A 91 0.88 10.56 2.76
N VAL A 92 0.89 9.86 3.89
CA VAL A 92 0.94 8.40 3.93
C VAL A 92 -0.34 7.88 4.56
N ILE A 93 -1.02 6.98 3.85
CA ILE A 93 -2.23 6.31 4.34
C ILE A 93 -1.88 4.85 4.61
N ILE A 94 -2.16 4.37 5.80
CA ILE A 94 -1.90 2.98 6.17
C ILE A 94 -3.20 2.20 6.16
N ASN A 95 -3.23 1.13 5.36
CA ASN A 95 -4.35 0.19 5.30
C ASN A 95 -3.92 -1.09 6.01
N GLU A 96 -4.49 -1.35 7.18
CA GLU A 96 -4.15 -2.53 7.98
C GLU A 96 -4.98 -3.73 7.54
N GLN A 97 -4.31 -4.87 7.36
CA GLN A 97 -4.96 -6.15 7.09
C GLN A 97 -4.42 -7.20 8.05
N HIS A 98 -5.34 -7.99 8.60
CA HIS A 98 -4.97 -9.14 9.41
C HIS A 98 -4.62 -10.31 8.50
N ASP A 99 -3.45 -10.90 8.72
CA ASP A 99 -3.00 -12.05 7.93
C ASP A 99 -2.27 -13.05 8.83
N PRO A 100 -2.89 -14.19 9.14
CA PRO A 100 -2.28 -15.19 10.02
C PRO A 100 -1.06 -15.86 9.41
N ALA A 101 -0.81 -15.71 8.12
CA ALA A 101 0.37 -16.28 7.48
C ALA A 101 1.64 -15.47 7.73
N VAL A 102 1.52 -14.23 8.22
CA VAL A 102 2.67 -13.39 8.53
C VAL A 102 3.14 -13.67 9.94
N VAL A 103 4.34 -14.21 10.08
CA VAL A 103 4.89 -14.65 11.38
C VAL A 103 5.84 -13.60 11.95
N GLY A 104 5.53 -13.16 13.17
CA GLY A 104 6.45 -12.39 13.99
C GLY A 104 6.79 -11.01 13.48
N GLY A 105 5.87 -10.31 12.84
CA GLY A 105 6.15 -8.96 12.38
C GLY A 105 5.10 -8.44 11.42
N VAL A 106 5.51 -7.54 10.55
CA VAL A 106 4.64 -6.83 9.64
C VAL A 106 5.22 -6.86 8.22
N ARG A 107 4.38 -7.13 7.26
CA ARG A 107 4.71 -6.91 5.84
C ARG A 107 4.05 -5.63 5.39
N VAL A 108 4.80 -4.78 4.70
CA VAL A 108 4.31 -3.50 4.20
C VAL A 108 4.45 -3.48 2.69
N GLU A 109 3.34 -3.26 2.00
CA GLU A 109 3.32 -3.09 0.55
C GLU A 109 3.12 -1.61 0.24
N ILE A 110 4.06 -1.02 -0.51
CA ILE A 110 4.03 0.38 -0.90
C ILE A 110 4.12 0.43 -2.42
N VAL A 111 3.04 0.78 -3.08
CA VAL A 111 2.92 0.83 -4.55
C VAL A 111 3.42 -0.47 -5.17
N ASP A 112 4.67 -0.48 -5.67
CA ASP A 112 5.27 -1.64 -6.36
C ASP A 112 6.29 -2.38 -5.49
N GLN A 113 6.47 -1.95 -4.23
CA GLN A 113 7.48 -2.50 -3.35
C GLN A 113 6.85 -3.20 -2.16
N GLN A 114 7.46 -4.29 -1.78
CA GLN A 114 7.08 -5.00 -0.57
C GLN A 114 8.25 -4.95 0.41
N LEU A 115 7.98 -4.47 1.62
CA LEU A 115 8.95 -4.40 2.70
C LEU A 115 8.57 -5.41 3.77
N ASP A 116 9.53 -6.25 4.14
CA ASP A 116 9.30 -7.27 5.13
C ASP A 116 9.92 -6.85 6.47
N LEU A 117 9.05 -6.53 7.42
CA LEU A 117 9.44 -6.13 8.77
C LEU A 117 9.13 -7.24 9.79
N THR A 118 9.13 -8.48 9.34
CA THR A 118 8.97 -9.63 10.23
C THR A 118 10.16 -9.74 11.19
N VAL A 119 10.00 -10.53 12.24
CA VAL A 119 11.09 -10.76 13.20
C VAL A 119 12.35 -11.25 12.49
N GLN A 120 12.20 -12.14 11.54
CA GLN A 120 13.34 -12.66 10.80
C GLN A 120 14.06 -11.57 10.00
N ALA A 121 13.31 -10.72 9.33
CA ALA A 121 13.89 -9.61 8.56
C ALA A 121 14.56 -8.59 9.47
N GLN A 122 13.96 -8.29 10.63
CA GLN A 122 14.53 -7.37 11.62
C GLN A 122 15.81 -7.92 12.22
N LEU A 123 15.83 -9.21 12.54
CA LEU A 123 17.05 -9.83 13.05
C LEU A 123 18.18 -9.78 12.03
N GLY A 124 17.88 -10.00 10.76
CA GLY A 124 18.87 -9.88 9.69
C GLY A 124 19.42 -8.46 9.60
N ARG A 125 18.54 -7.48 9.73
CA ARG A 125 18.96 -6.06 9.72
C ARG A 125 19.83 -5.71 10.91
N LEU A 126 19.46 -6.16 12.11
CA LEU A 126 20.26 -5.95 13.31
C LEU A 126 21.64 -6.56 13.19
N LYS A 127 21.74 -7.76 12.67
CA LYS A 127 23.03 -8.40 12.44
C LYS A 127 23.91 -7.57 11.50
N ARG A 128 23.35 -7.05 10.42
CA ARG A 128 24.11 -6.20 9.50
C ARG A 128 24.61 -4.92 10.14
N LEU A 129 23.79 -4.33 11.03
CA LEU A 129 24.16 -3.08 11.70
C LEU A 129 25.16 -3.27 12.83
N THR A 130 25.08 -4.40 13.55
CA THR A 130 25.93 -4.64 14.74
C THR A 130 27.22 -5.35 14.44
N THR A 131 27.29 -6.12 13.34
CA THR A 131 28.50 -6.86 12.98
C THR A 131 28.78 -6.76 11.47
N PRO A 132 28.92 -5.56 10.92
CA PRO A 132 28.96 -5.39 9.47
C PRO A 132 30.11 -6.14 8.78
N GLU A 133 31.31 -6.17 9.36
CA GLU A 133 32.46 -6.85 8.78
C GLU A 133 32.31 -8.37 8.80
N ARG A 134 31.74 -8.87 9.87
CA ARG A 134 31.54 -10.31 10.02
C ARG A 134 30.30 -10.78 9.32
N LEU A 135 29.41 -9.89 9.09
CA LEU A 135 28.17 -10.22 8.42
C LEU A 135 28.33 -10.33 6.95
N GLY A 136 29.32 -9.70 6.44
CA GLY A 136 29.73 -10.03 5.12
C GLY A 136 30.07 -11.51 5.07
N SER A 137 30.21 -12.04 6.20
CA SER A 137 30.40 -13.46 6.40
C SER A 137 29.06 -14.11 6.74
#